data_5b3aa3af32bdadea7954e1c2829388d3
#
_entry.id   5b3aa3af32bdadea7954e1c2829388d3
#
_cell.length_a   1.000
_cell.length_b   1.000
_cell.length_c   1.000
_cell.angle_alpha   90.00
_cell.angle_beta   90.00
_cell.angle_gamma   90.00
#
_symmetry.space_group_name_H-M   'P 1'
#
loop_
_entity.id
_entity.type
_entity.pdbx_description
1 polymer ?
#
loop_
_entity_poly.entity_id
_entity_poly.type
_entity_poly.pdbx_seq_one_letter_code
_entity_poly.pdbx_strand_id
1 'polypeptide(L)'
;MNDLFKYFTKFEKNDPEFYEIFKNFAYGEVMEHSNLSEKETILVTLACLISCQSPKAFKKILRASLDKDITPVEVKELVYQSVPYVGFGRAHNFFGVVTKIFDKKEIDNPLESRSNTT
;
A
#
# COMPACT_ATOMS: atom_id res chain seq x y z
N MET A 1 -2.40 -9.94 4.48
CA MET A 1 -1.17 -9.84 5.29
C MET A 1 -0.04 -10.68 4.76
N ASN A 2 -0.33 -11.87 4.23
CA ASN A 2 0.72 -12.71 3.66
C ASN A 2 1.51 -12.04 2.55
N ASP A 3 0.85 -11.24 1.72
CA ASP A 3 1.52 -10.56 0.61
C ASP A 3 2.44 -9.45 1.09
N LEU A 4 2.05 -8.73 2.15
CA LEU A 4 2.90 -7.74 2.79
C LEU A 4 4.14 -8.43 3.38
N PHE A 5 3.91 -9.51 4.10
CA PHE A 5 4.98 -10.27 4.73
C PHE A 5 5.97 -10.77 3.67
N LYS A 6 5.44 -11.41 2.63
CA LYS A 6 6.28 -11.96 1.56
C LYS A 6 7.15 -10.89 0.89
N TYR A 7 6.56 -9.72 0.64
CA TYR A 7 7.33 -8.66 -0.03
C TYR A 7 8.47 -8.17 0.83
N PHE A 8 8.18 -7.86 2.09
CA PHE A 8 9.19 -7.25 2.96
C PHE A 8 10.19 -8.24 3.54
N THR A 9 10.00 -9.54 3.35
CA THR A 9 10.89 -10.55 3.90
C THR A 9 11.69 -11.31 2.84
N LYS A 10 11.79 -10.79 1.63
CA LYS A 10 12.53 -11.44 0.54
C LYS A 10 14.03 -11.54 0.81
N PHE A 11 14.54 -10.78 1.76
CA PHE A 11 15.96 -10.76 2.09
C PHE A 11 16.39 -11.86 3.06
N GLU A 12 15.53 -12.80 3.36
CA GLU A 12 15.81 -13.88 4.31
C GLU A 12 17.10 -14.61 4.02
N LYS A 13 17.34 -14.94 2.76
CA LYS A 13 18.55 -15.68 2.35
C LYS A 13 19.81 -14.85 2.46
N ASN A 14 19.71 -13.55 2.20
CA ASN A 14 20.86 -12.68 2.17
C ASN A 14 21.25 -12.17 3.55
N ASP A 15 20.27 -12.04 4.44
CA ASP A 15 20.49 -11.52 5.78
C ASP A 15 19.52 -12.17 6.75
N PRO A 16 19.77 -13.42 7.13
CA PRO A 16 18.87 -14.13 8.04
C PRO A 16 18.78 -13.50 9.41
N GLU A 17 19.83 -12.86 9.89
CA GLU A 17 19.80 -12.18 11.19
C GLU A 17 18.81 -11.03 11.19
N PHE A 18 18.92 -10.13 10.21
CA PHE A 18 18.00 -9.00 10.11
C PHE A 18 16.57 -9.46 9.78
N TYR A 19 16.44 -10.51 8.99
CA TYR A 19 15.14 -11.10 8.72
C TYR A 19 14.43 -11.48 10.02
N GLU A 20 15.12 -12.13 10.95
CA GLU A 20 14.53 -12.52 12.22
C GLU A 20 14.15 -11.31 13.06
N ILE A 21 15.03 -10.31 13.12
CA ILE A 21 14.76 -9.08 13.88
C ILE A 21 13.53 -8.37 13.31
N PHE A 22 13.49 -8.18 11.99
CA PHE A 22 12.39 -7.50 11.32
C PHE A 22 11.08 -8.26 11.50
N LYS A 23 11.10 -9.57 11.29
CA LYS A 23 9.94 -10.42 11.42
C LYS A 23 9.36 -10.34 12.84
N ASN A 24 10.22 -10.49 13.85
CA ASN A 24 9.78 -10.49 15.23
C ASN A 24 9.23 -9.14 15.68
N PHE A 25 9.82 -8.06 15.22
CA PHE A 25 9.36 -6.73 15.57
C PHE A 25 8.10 -6.33 14.76
N ALA A 26 8.21 -6.31 13.42
CA ALA A 26 7.15 -5.79 12.58
C ALA A 26 5.90 -6.67 12.62
N TYR A 27 6.06 -7.96 12.54
CA TYR A 27 4.93 -8.88 12.45
C TYR A 27 4.57 -9.51 13.80
N GLY A 28 5.56 -9.73 14.65
CA GLY A 28 5.30 -10.29 15.97
C GLY A 28 4.83 -9.27 16.98
N GLU A 29 5.55 -8.17 17.11
CA GLU A 29 5.21 -7.15 18.11
C GLU A 29 4.18 -6.13 17.62
N VAL A 30 4.41 -5.58 16.43
CA VAL A 30 3.58 -4.47 15.96
C VAL A 30 2.27 -4.97 15.37
N MET A 31 2.32 -5.85 14.39
CA MET A 31 1.10 -6.24 13.66
C MET A 31 0.20 -7.19 14.42
N GLU A 32 0.77 -8.15 15.15
CA GLU A 32 -0.06 -9.09 15.91
C GLU A 32 -0.83 -8.44 17.06
N HIS A 33 -0.34 -7.31 17.57
CA HIS A 33 -1.01 -6.58 18.64
C HIS A 33 -1.87 -5.43 18.11
N SER A 34 -2.04 -5.33 16.80
CA SER A 34 -2.82 -4.25 16.20
C SER A 34 -4.32 -4.50 16.33
N ASN A 35 -5.06 -3.41 16.56
CA ASN A 35 -6.51 -3.42 16.53
C ASN A 35 -7.06 -2.95 15.18
N LEU A 36 -6.19 -2.64 14.22
CA LEU A 36 -6.63 -2.23 12.89
C LEU A 36 -7.10 -3.43 12.10
N SER A 37 -8.10 -3.24 11.27
CA SER A 37 -8.52 -4.27 10.32
C SER A 37 -7.43 -4.47 9.27
N GLU A 38 -7.55 -5.57 8.53
CA GLU A 38 -6.62 -5.83 7.44
C GLU A 38 -6.66 -4.72 6.39
N LYS A 39 -7.86 -4.26 6.03
CA LYS A 39 -8.02 -3.12 5.12
C LYS A 39 -7.31 -1.88 5.66
N GLU A 40 -7.54 -1.55 6.91
CA GLU A 40 -6.92 -0.36 7.53
C GLU A 40 -5.41 -0.46 7.53
N THR A 41 -4.88 -1.64 7.84
CA THR A 41 -3.44 -1.88 7.83
C THR A 41 -2.86 -1.66 6.43
N ILE A 42 -3.55 -2.16 5.40
CA ILE A 42 -3.11 -1.98 4.01
C ILE A 42 -3.12 -0.50 3.63
N LEU A 43 -4.20 0.21 3.95
CA LEU A 43 -4.29 1.63 3.63
C LEU A 43 -3.19 2.44 4.34
N VAL A 44 -2.93 2.16 5.61
CA VAL A 44 -1.85 2.81 6.35
C VAL A 44 -0.49 2.51 5.71
N THR A 45 -0.26 1.25 5.34
CA THR A 45 0.98 0.84 4.70
C THR A 45 1.20 1.59 3.39
N LEU A 46 0.17 1.65 2.54
CA LEU A 46 0.27 2.36 1.27
C LEU A 46 0.52 3.85 1.47
N ALA A 47 -0.15 4.47 2.43
CA ALA A 47 0.06 5.88 2.73
C ALA A 47 1.50 6.15 3.20
N CYS A 48 2.03 5.28 4.05
CA CYS A 48 3.41 5.38 4.50
C CYS A 48 4.40 5.23 3.35
N LEU A 49 4.12 4.33 2.41
CA LEU A 49 5.00 4.12 1.25
C LEU A 49 5.00 5.34 0.32
N ILE A 50 3.88 6.04 0.22
CA ILE A 50 3.85 7.33 -0.48
C ILE A 50 4.74 8.33 0.27
N SER A 51 4.58 8.45 1.57
CA SER A 51 5.35 9.40 2.38
C SER A 51 6.85 9.19 2.27
N CYS A 52 7.30 7.94 2.30
CA CYS A 52 8.73 7.64 2.23
C CYS A 52 9.23 7.43 0.80
N GLN A 53 8.40 7.73 -0.18
CA GLN A 53 8.77 7.71 -1.59
C GLN A 53 9.27 6.34 -2.06
N SER A 54 8.46 5.32 -1.78
CA SER A 54 8.77 3.93 -2.15
C SER A 54 7.79 3.41 -3.20
N PRO A 55 7.87 3.87 -4.46
CA PRO A 55 6.90 3.47 -5.49
C PRO A 55 6.94 1.99 -5.83
N LYS A 56 8.10 1.36 -5.75
CA LYS A 56 8.23 -0.06 -6.06
C LYS A 56 7.48 -0.92 -5.05
N ALA A 57 7.67 -0.65 -3.76
CA ALA A 57 6.94 -1.36 -2.71
C ALA A 57 5.44 -1.08 -2.80
N PHE A 58 5.07 0.19 -3.02
CA PHE A 58 3.69 0.60 -3.21
C PHE A 58 3.03 -0.21 -4.33
N LYS A 59 3.70 -0.31 -5.48
CA LYS A 59 3.19 -1.05 -6.63
C LYS A 59 2.91 -2.51 -6.28
N LYS A 60 3.85 -3.16 -5.60
CA LYS A 60 3.70 -4.58 -5.25
C LYS A 60 2.56 -4.81 -4.26
N ILE A 61 2.47 -3.99 -3.24
CA ILE A 61 1.41 -4.10 -2.24
C ILE A 61 0.05 -3.79 -2.87
N LEU A 62 -0.03 -2.74 -3.69
CA LEU A 62 -1.28 -2.37 -4.34
C LEU A 62 -1.78 -3.48 -5.27
N ARG A 63 -0.90 -4.05 -6.07
CA ARG A 63 -1.28 -5.13 -6.99
C ARG A 63 -1.84 -6.34 -6.25
N ALA A 64 -1.28 -6.66 -5.11
CA ALA A 64 -1.73 -7.79 -4.33
C ALA A 64 -3.06 -7.53 -3.61
N SER A 65 -3.34 -6.27 -3.27
CA SER A 65 -4.47 -5.91 -2.42
C SER A 65 -5.70 -5.39 -3.16
N LEU A 66 -5.51 -4.87 -4.38
CA LEU A 66 -6.59 -4.22 -5.13
C LEU A 66 -7.67 -5.24 -5.50
N ASP A 67 -8.92 -4.84 -5.28
CA ASP A 67 -10.14 -5.64 -5.51
C ASP A 67 -10.26 -6.87 -4.59
N LYS A 68 -9.29 -7.10 -3.76
CA LYS A 68 -9.34 -8.17 -2.77
C LYS A 68 -9.61 -7.59 -1.38
N ASP A 69 -8.76 -6.65 -0.98
CA ASP A 69 -8.84 -6.04 0.35
C ASP A 69 -9.27 -4.58 0.29
N ILE A 70 -8.95 -3.90 -0.79
CA ILE A 70 -9.28 -2.48 -1.00
C ILE A 70 -9.86 -2.27 -2.39
N THR A 71 -10.65 -1.20 -2.54
CA THR A 71 -11.30 -0.88 -3.81
C THR A 71 -10.52 0.20 -4.57
N PRO A 72 -10.75 0.32 -5.90
CA PRO A 72 -10.12 1.39 -6.68
C PRO A 72 -10.41 2.79 -6.14
N VAL A 73 -11.63 3.03 -5.67
CA VAL A 73 -11.99 4.35 -5.13
C VAL A 73 -11.25 4.62 -3.82
N GLU A 74 -11.07 3.60 -3.01
CA GLU A 74 -10.29 3.74 -1.77
C GLU A 74 -8.83 4.08 -2.07
N VAL A 75 -8.26 3.49 -3.12
CA VAL A 75 -6.90 3.83 -3.57
C VAL A 75 -6.83 5.29 -4.03
N LYS A 76 -7.79 5.70 -4.83
CA LYS A 76 -7.90 7.09 -5.28
C LYS A 76 -7.96 8.05 -4.09
N GLU A 77 -8.82 7.74 -3.13
CA GLU A 77 -8.98 8.55 -1.92
C GLU A 77 -7.69 8.63 -1.11
N LEU A 78 -7.03 7.50 -0.95
CA LEU A 78 -5.76 7.40 -0.23
C LEU A 78 -4.70 8.34 -0.83
N VAL A 79 -4.55 8.33 -2.15
CA VAL A 79 -3.57 9.18 -2.82
C VAL A 79 -3.95 10.64 -2.66
N TYR A 80 -5.22 10.98 -2.82
CA TYR A 80 -5.69 12.36 -2.64
C TYR A 80 -5.42 12.86 -1.22
N GLN A 81 -5.69 12.03 -0.23
CA GLN A 81 -5.49 12.41 1.17
C GLN A 81 -4.01 12.58 1.53
N SER A 82 -3.11 11.98 0.79
CA SER A 82 -1.68 12.12 1.05
C SER A 82 -1.13 13.48 0.62
N VAL A 83 -1.76 14.12 -0.37
CA VAL A 83 -1.25 15.34 -0.99
C VAL A 83 -1.00 16.48 0.01
N PRO A 84 -1.93 16.80 0.94
CA PRO A 84 -1.69 17.89 1.89
C PRO A 84 -0.48 17.69 2.79
N TYR A 85 -0.06 16.46 3.00
CA TYR A 85 0.99 16.13 3.95
C TYR A 85 2.35 15.88 3.31
N VAL A 86 2.37 15.27 2.12
CA VAL A 86 3.63 14.95 1.45
C VAL A 86 3.95 15.92 0.31
N GLY A 87 2.98 16.70 -0.13
CA GLY A 87 3.13 17.62 -1.25
C GLY A 87 2.80 16.97 -2.59
N PHE A 88 2.26 17.77 -3.51
CA PHE A 88 1.80 17.26 -4.80
C PHE A 88 2.95 16.65 -5.62
N GLY A 89 4.11 17.28 -5.61
CA GLY A 89 5.26 16.77 -6.37
C GLY A 89 5.66 15.37 -5.97
N ARG A 90 5.58 15.05 -4.69
CA ARG A 90 5.90 13.71 -4.19
C ARG A 90 4.77 12.72 -4.43
N ALA A 91 3.53 13.15 -4.21
CA ALA A 91 2.37 12.29 -4.43
C ALA A 91 2.15 12.00 -5.92
N HIS A 92 2.49 12.95 -6.78
CA HIS A 92 2.27 12.86 -8.23
C HIS A 92 2.86 11.59 -8.84
N ASN A 93 4.02 11.16 -8.36
CA ASN A 93 4.67 9.96 -8.88
C ASN A 93 3.82 8.71 -8.72
N PHE A 94 2.96 8.69 -7.72
CA PHE A 94 2.12 7.54 -7.42
C PHE A 94 0.85 7.49 -8.27
N PHE A 95 0.42 8.63 -8.83
CA PHE A 95 -0.69 8.64 -9.78
C PHE A 95 -0.38 7.78 -11.01
N GLY A 96 0.85 7.88 -11.52
CA GLY A 96 1.27 7.07 -12.65
C GLY A 96 1.29 5.58 -12.32
N VAL A 97 1.75 5.23 -11.13
CA VAL A 97 1.76 3.83 -10.67
C VAL A 97 0.34 3.28 -10.60
N VAL A 98 -0.56 4.05 -9.98
CA VAL A 98 -1.97 3.66 -9.84
C VAL A 98 -2.62 3.50 -11.21
N THR A 99 -2.41 4.45 -12.11
CA THR A 99 -2.97 4.41 -13.47
C THR A 99 -2.55 3.15 -14.20
N LYS A 100 -1.27 2.80 -14.15
CA LYS A 100 -0.76 1.60 -14.82
C LYS A 100 -1.38 0.32 -14.26
N ILE A 101 -1.56 0.26 -12.95
CA ILE A 101 -2.17 -0.91 -12.32
C ILE A 101 -3.65 -1.01 -12.70
N PHE A 102 -4.36 0.11 -12.71
CA PHE A 102 -5.76 0.12 -13.12
C PHE A 102 -5.91 -0.35 -14.57
N ASP A 103 -5.04 0.12 -15.47
CA ASP A 103 -5.08 -0.29 -16.87
C ASP A 103 -4.86 -1.79 -17.02
N LYS A 104 -3.90 -2.35 -16.29
CA LYS A 104 -3.62 -3.80 -16.34
C LYS A 104 -4.77 -4.64 -15.81
N LYS A 105 -5.52 -4.12 -14.85
CA LYS A 105 -6.67 -4.82 -14.27
C LYS A 105 -7.97 -4.47 -14.96
N GLU A 106 -7.91 -3.71 -16.05
CA GLU A 106 -9.07 -3.30 -16.84
C GLU A 106 -10.12 -2.55 -16.03
N ILE A 107 -9.64 -1.70 -15.11
CA ILE A 107 -10.51 -0.85 -14.30
C ILE A 107 -10.77 0.43 -15.07
N ASP A 108 -12.05 0.76 -15.22
CA ASP A 108 -12.47 1.94 -15.98
C ASP A 108 -11.98 3.23 -15.35
N ASN A 109 -11.52 4.15 -16.19
CA ASN A 109 -11.18 5.51 -15.81
C ASN A 109 -11.98 6.49 -16.68
N PRO A 110 -12.47 7.59 -16.11
CA PRO A 110 -12.37 7.93 -14.70
C PRO A 110 -13.27 7.07 -13.81
N LEU A 111 -12.90 6.95 -12.55
CA LEU A 111 -13.71 6.26 -11.55
C LEU A 111 -14.89 7.15 -11.16
N GLU A 112 -15.88 6.54 -10.49
CA GLU A 112 -16.97 7.31 -9.90
C GLU A 112 -16.41 8.31 -8.87
N SER A 113 -17.21 9.33 -8.58
CA SER A 113 -16.80 10.32 -7.58
C SER A 113 -16.65 9.66 -6.21
N ARG A 114 -15.58 9.99 -5.50
CA ARG A 114 -15.34 9.48 -4.14
C ARG A 114 -16.42 9.90 -3.16
N SER A 115 -17.13 10.98 -3.45
CA SER A 115 -18.23 11.44 -2.61
C SER A 115 -19.45 10.54 -2.70
N ASN A 116 -19.50 9.61 -3.64
CA ASN A 116 -20.60 8.67 -3.83
C ASN A 116 -20.32 7.31 -3.19
N THR A 117 -19.22 7.14 -2.47
CA THR A 117 -18.78 5.85 -1.95
C THR A 117 -18.92 5.69 -0.45
N THR A 118 -19.79 6.43 0.15
CA THR A 118 -20.02 6.35 1.60
C THR A 118 -20.75 5.07 2.01
#